data_a92d6029b72e0f87d7a221e264ba1153
#
_entry.id   a92d6029b72e0f87d7a221e264ba1153
#
_cell.length_a   1.000
_cell.length_b   1.000
_cell.length_c   1.000
_cell.angle_alpha   90.00
_cell.angle_beta   90.00
_cell.angle_gamma   90.00
#
_symmetry.space_group_name_H-M   'P 1'
#
loop_
_entity.id
_entity.type
_entity.pdbx_description
1 polymer ?
#
loop_
_entity_poly.entity_id
_entity_poly.type
_entity_poly.pdbx_seq_one_letter_code
_entity_poly.pdbx_strand_id
1 'polypeptide(L)'
;MHHWHLIAPTIEHLKFASKNMAVVELNGKQICIAKHNSFLFAFSNKCPHAGGILADGYIDAIGNVVCPVHRYKYNIENGRNTTGEGYYIKTYPVELREDGIYVGVEKTGWF
;
A
#
# COMPACT_ATOMS: atom_id res chain seq x y z
N MET A 1 18.50 2.26 -0.04
CA MET A 1 18.60 1.29 -1.16
C MET A 1 17.44 0.31 -1.09
N HIS A 2 16.82 0.02 -2.23
CA HIS A 2 15.66 -0.84 -2.29
C HIS A 2 15.96 -2.13 -3.06
N HIS A 3 15.37 -3.22 -2.60
CA HIS A 3 15.19 -4.40 -3.42
C HIS A 3 13.88 -4.25 -4.17
N TRP A 4 13.94 -4.35 -5.48
CA TRP A 4 12.76 -4.22 -6.34
C TRP A 4 12.20 -5.60 -6.65
N HIS A 5 10.94 -5.79 -6.32
CA HIS A 5 10.25 -7.06 -6.53
C HIS A 5 9.19 -6.89 -7.61
N LEU A 6 9.26 -7.74 -8.63
CA LEU A 6 8.21 -7.81 -9.64
C LEU A 6 6.96 -8.39 -8.99
N ILE A 7 5.87 -7.63 -8.97
CA ILE A 7 4.61 -8.08 -8.36
C ILE A 7 3.58 -8.52 -9.40
N ALA A 8 3.67 -8.01 -10.62
CA ALA A 8 2.77 -8.39 -11.70
C ALA A 8 3.35 -7.94 -13.03
N PRO A 9 3.13 -8.69 -14.14
CA PRO A 9 3.58 -8.23 -15.45
C PRO A 9 2.78 -7.03 -15.98
N THR A 10 1.51 -6.92 -15.61
CA THR A 10 0.66 -5.78 -16.00
C THR A 10 -0.33 -5.48 -14.87
N ILE A 11 -0.99 -4.33 -14.97
CA ILE A 11 -2.01 -3.94 -13.98
C ILE A 11 -3.15 -4.97 -13.94
N GLU A 12 -3.51 -5.54 -15.08
CA GLU A 12 -4.61 -6.51 -15.16
C GLU A 12 -4.34 -7.80 -14.37
N HIS A 13 -3.07 -8.09 -14.07
CA HIS A 13 -2.73 -9.25 -13.26
C HIS A 13 -2.85 -8.98 -11.76
N LEU A 14 -2.99 -7.73 -11.36
CA LEU A 14 -3.28 -7.38 -9.98
C LEU A 14 -4.78 -7.50 -9.76
N LYS A 15 -5.17 -8.26 -8.76
CA LYS A 15 -6.60 -8.50 -8.49
C LYS A 15 -7.15 -7.39 -7.61
N PHE A 16 -7.43 -6.26 -8.23
CA PHE A 16 -8.07 -5.16 -7.53
C PHE A 16 -9.52 -5.52 -7.21
N ALA A 17 -9.87 -5.39 -5.95
CA ALA A 17 -11.25 -5.50 -5.53
C ALA A 17 -12.02 -4.24 -5.97
N SER A 18 -13.33 -4.22 -5.73
CA SER A 18 -14.19 -3.09 -6.09
C SER A 18 -13.74 -1.76 -5.48
N LYS A 19 -12.87 -1.79 -4.48
CA LYS A 19 -12.36 -0.60 -3.78
C LYS A 19 -11.01 -0.13 -4.30
N ASN A 20 -10.57 -0.61 -5.46
CA ASN A 20 -9.29 -0.26 -6.09
C ASN A 20 -8.06 -0.61 -5.25
N MET A 21 -8.15 -1.66 -4.46
CA MET A 21 -7.03 -2.17 -3.67
C MET A 21 -6.81 -3.65 -3.93
N ALA A 22 -5.54 -4.04 -3.98
CA ALA A 22 -5.13 -5.43 -4.12
C ALA A 22 -4.06 -5.71 -3.07
N VAL A 23 -3.97 -6.96 -2.62
CA VAL A 23 -2.96 -7.36 -1.64
C VAL A 23 -1.97 -8.29 -2.30
N VAL A 24 -0.69 -8.01 -2.11
CA VAL A 24 0.39 -8.91 -2.53
C VAL A 24 1.22 -9.27 -1.31
N GLU A 25 1.86 -10.43 -1.35
CA GLU A 25 2.74 -10.86 -0.27
C GLU A 25 4.18 -10.80 -0.74
N LEU A 26 5.02 -10.08 -0.01
CA LEU A 26 6.45 -9.97 -0.28
C LEU A 26 7.21 -10.27 1.01
N ASN A 27 8.08 -11.27 0.96
CA ASN A 27 8.91 -11.65 2.11
C ASN A 27 8.11 -11.87 3.40
N GLY A 28 6.94 -12.50 3.28
CA GLY A 28 6.08 -12.78 4.42
C GLY A 28 5.26 -11.60 4.92
N LYS A 29 5.31 -10.48 4.24
CA LYS A 29 4.53 -9.29 4.59
C LYS A 29 3.45 -9.04 3.56
N GLN A 30 2.27 -8.67 4.02
CA GLN A 30 1.18 -8.26 3.15
C GLN A 30 1.30 -6.78 2.83
N ILE A 31 1.35 -6.47 1.55
CA ILE A 31 1.45 -5.10 1.04
C ILE A 31 0.20 -4.82 0.22
N CYS A 32 -0.44 -3.71 0.53
CA CYS A 32 -1.61 -3.26 -0.22
C CYS A 32 -1.15 -2.40 -1.39
N ILE A 33 -1.68 -2.69 -2.58
CA ILE A 33 -1.46 -1.87 -3.78
C ILE A 33 -2.76 -1.15 -4.04
N ALA A 34 -2.73 0.17 -4.05
CA ALA A 34 -3.90 0.99 -4.30
C ALA A 34 -3.78 1.72 -5.62
N LYS A 35 -4.89 1.81 -6.33
CA LYS A 35 -4.99 2.59 -7.56
C LYS A 35 -5.81 3.85 -7.27
N HIS A 36 -5.21 5.02 -7.52
CA HIS A 36 -5.86 6.29 -7.26
C HIS A 36 -5.36 7.33 -8.26
N ASN A 37 -6.27 8.01 -8.96
CA ASN A 37 -5.95 9.04 -9.97
C ASN A 37 -4.93 8.55 -11.00
N SER A 38 -5.09 7.33 -11.49
CA SER A 38 -4.22 6.70 -12.49
C SER A 38 -2.81 6.38 -12.00
N PHE A 39 -2.54 6.49 -10.71
CA PHE A 39 -1.27 6.12 -10.10
C PHE A 39 -1.44 4.91 -9.21
N LEU A 40 -0.34 4.16 -9.03
CA LEU A 40 -0.28 3.05 -8.10
C LEU A 40 0.53 3.45 -6.87
N PHE A 41 0.03 3.05 -5.71
CA PHE A 41 0.68 3.29 -4.42
C PHE A 41 0.76 1.97 -3.68
N ALA A 42 1.81 1.80 -2.90
CA ALA A 42 2.00 0.58 -2.10
C ALA A 42 2.23 0.96 -0.65
N PHE A 43 1.57 0.25 0.25
CA PHE A 43 1.69 0.50 1.68
C PHE A 43 1.39 -0.77 2.47
N SER A 44 1.79 -0.76 3.73
CA SER A 44 1.52 -1.87 4.64
C SER A 44 0.02 -2.12 4.75
N ASN A 45 -0.40 -3.37 4.69
CA ASN A 45 -1.82 -3.72 4.74
C ASN A 45 -2.40 -3.72 6.16
N LYS A 46 -1.56 -3.50 7.16
CA LYS A 46 -1.99 -3.54 8.55
C LYS A 46 -2.05 -2.14 9.15
N CYS A 47 -3.17 -1.81 9.76
CA CYS A 47 -3.31 -0.54 10.48
C CYS A 47 -2.46 -0.58 11.75
N PRO A 48 -1.56 0.40 11.96
CA PRO A 48 -0.69 0.39 13.13
C PRO A 48 -1.43 0.60 14.45
N HIS A 49 -2.60 1.19 14.40
CA HIS A 49 -3.41 1.46 15.60
C HIS A 49 -4.01 0.19 16.19
N ALA A 50 -4.77 -0.54 15.40
CA ALA A 50 -5.57 -1.66 15.92
C ALA A 50 -5.34 -2.96 15.17
N GLY A 51 -4.38 -3.01 14.26
CA GLY A 51 -4.15 -4.22 13.46
C GLY A 51 -5.22 -4.52 12.44
N GLY A 52 -6.10 -3.55 12.15
CA GLY A 52 -7.10 -3.73 11.12
C GLY A 52 -6.48 -3.90 9.74
N ILE A 53 -7.19 -4.55 8.84
CA ILE A 53 -6.72 -4.80 7.49
C ILE A 53 -7.12 -3.62 6.61
N LEU A 54 -6.13 -2.86 6.13
CA LEU A 54 -6.40 -1.63 5.37
C LEU A 54 -7.12 -1.92 4.05
N ALA A 55 -6.84 -3.07 3.42
CA ALA A 55 -7.53 -3.46 2.19
C ALA A 55 -9.02 -3.70 2.39
N ASP A 56 -9.47 -3.92 3.62
CA ASP A 56 -10.88 -4.05 3.95
C ASP A 56 -11.58 -2.70 4.09
N GLY A 57 -10.83 -1.62 4.13
CA GLY A 57 -11.35 -0.26 4.13
C GLY A 57 -11.60 0.26 2.74
N TYR A 58 -11.34 1.53 2.53
CA TYR A 58 -11.52 2.17 1.21
C TYR A 58 -10.56 3.35 1.06
N ILE A 59 -10.40 3.80 -0.17
CA ILE A 59 -9.63 5.01 -0.48
C ILE A 59 -10.63 6.15 -0.64
N ASP A 60 -10.43 7.24 0.10
CA ASP A 60 -11.32 8.40 -0.03
C ASP A 60 -10.94 9.26 -1.25
N ALA A 61 -11.73 10.29 -1.51
CA ALA A 61 -11.58 11.11 -2.72
C ALA A 61 -10.24 11.86 -2.78
N ILE A 62 -9.62 12.11 -1.65
CA ILE A 62 -8.38 12.89 -1.58
C ILE A 62 -7.14 12.03 -1.39
N GLY A 63 -7.28 10.71 -1.47
CA GLY A 63 -6.12 9.82 -1.46
C GLY A 63 -5.70 9.33 -0.09
N ASN A 64 -6.63 9.15 0.81
CA ASN A 64 -6.38 8.50 2.10
C ASN A 64 -6.97 7.11 2.10
N VAL A 65 -6.25 6.13 2.66
CA VAL A 65 -6.84 4.85 2.99
C VAL A 65 -7.52 4.97 4.36
N VAL A 66 -8.76 4.50 4.44
CA VAL A 66 -9.55 4.56 5.66
C VAL A 66 -9.60 3.19 6.28
N CYS A 67 -9.06 3.05 7.49
CA CYS A 67 -9.06 1.80 8.23
C CYS A 67 -10.50 1.46 8.64
N PRO A 68 -10.96 0.21 8.44
CA PRO A 68 -12.33 -0.16 8.82
C PRO A 68 -12.55 -0.21 10.32
N VAL A 69 -11.46 -0.27 11.11
CA VAL A 69 -11.54 -0.23 12.57
C VAL A 69 -11.39 1.22 13.00
N HIS A 70 -12.28 1.88 13.60
CA HIS A 70 -12.23 3.26 14.08
C HIS A 70 -12.04 4.34 13.01
N ARG A 71 -11.95 3.97 11.72
CA ARG A 71 -11.88 4.91 10.58
C ARG A 71 -10.71 5.89 10.61
N TYR A 72 -9.58 5.49 11.14
CA TYR A 72 -8.37 6.27 11.04
C TYR A 72 -7.94 6.36 9.57
N LYS A 73 -7.44 7.53 9.16
CA LYS A 73 -7.08 7.80 7.77
C LYS A 73 -5.58 7.99 7.64
N TYR A 74 -5.03 7.43 6.57
CA TYR A 74 -3.61 7.53 6.26
C TYR A 74 -3.44 7.94 4.81
N ASN A 75 -2.61 8.95 4.56
CA ASN A 75 -2.28 9.35 3.20
C ASN A 75 -1.52 8.21 2.51
N ILE A 76 -1.99 7.77 1.34
CA ILE A 76 -1.40 6.61 0.66
C ILE A 76 -0.06 6.91 0.03
N GLU A 77 0.29 8.18 -0.17
CA GLU A 77 1.55 8.59 -0.76
C GLU A 77 2.68 8.64 0.28
N ASN A 78 2.44 9.21 1.45
CA ASN A 78 3.46 9.39 2.47
C ASN A 78 3.22 8.62 3.77
N GLY A 79 2.08 7.96 3.92
CA GLY A 79 1.76 7.15 5.10
C GLY A 79 1.30 7.92 6.32
N ARG A 80 1.18 9.22 6.23
CA ARG A 80 0.81 10.04 7.39
C ARG A 80 -0.64 9.86 7.78
N ASN A 81 -0.88 9.75 9.08
CA ASN A 81 -2.21 9.76 9.64
C ASN A 81 -2.80 11.17 9.52
N THR A 82 -3.96 11.28 8.89
CA THR A 82 -4.61 12.58 8.65
C THR A 82 -5.73 12.88 9.64
N THR A 83 -6.02 11.95 10.54
CA THR A 83 -7.04 12.15 11.58
C THR A 83 -6.47 12.52 12.94
N GLY A 84 -5.16 12.72 13.03
CA GLY A 84 -4.54 13.33 14.20
C GLY A 84 -4.11 12.38 15.31
N GLU A 85 -4.14 11.06 15.09
CA GLU A 85 -3.81 10.09 16.14
C GLU A 85 -2.30 9.83 16.28
N GLY A 86 -1.49 10.35 15.38
CA GLY A 86 -0.03 10.25 15.49
C GLY A 86 0.61 8.99 14.98
N TYR A 87 -0.18 8.06 14.42
CA TYR A 87 0.37 6.86 13.77
C TYR A 87 0.77 7.16 12.33
N TYR A 88 1.45 6.23 11.70
CA TYR A 88 1.70 6.29 10.27
C TYR A 88 1.85 4.86 9.73
N ILE A 89 1.54 4.68 8.45
CA ILE A 89 1.73 3.41 7.77
C ILE A 89 3.02 3.48 6.96
N LYS A 90 3.67 2.33 6.80
CA LYS A 90 4.83 2.24 5.93
C LYS A 90 4.39 2.27 4.49
N THR A 91 5.07 3.07 3.68
CA THR A 91 4.83 3.13 2.23
C THR A 91 6.04 2.56 1.50
N TYR A 92 5.80 2.13 0.26
CA TYR A 92 6.83 1.52 -0.58
C TYR A 92 6.76 2.17 -1.96
N PRO A 93 7.90 2.47 -2.59
CA PRO A 93 7.88 3.00 -3.95
C PRO A 93 7.38 1.97 -4.95
N VAL A 94 6.66 2.43 -5.95
CA VAL A 94 6.17 1.60 -7.05
C VAL A 94 6.79 2.12 -8.33
N GLU A 95 7.28 1.22 -9.15
CA GLU A 95 7.89 1.57 -10.43
C GLU A 95 7.29 0.72 -11.54
N LEU A 96 6.83 1.40 -12.59
CA LEU A 96 6.31 0.73 -13.78
C LEU A 96 7.45 0.60 -14.77
N ARG A 97 7.78 -0.64 -15.14
CA ARG A 97 8.83 -0.95 -16.10
C ARG A 97 8.24 -1.69 -17.30
N GLU A 98 9.04 -1.84 -18.35
CA GLU A 98 8.58 -2.52 -19.56
C GLU A 98 8.09 -3.95 -19.30
N ASP A 99 8.75 -4.66 -18.38
CA ASP A 99 8.41 -6.05 -18.07
C ASP A 99 7.44 -6.21 -16.89
N GLY A 100 7.00 -5.11 -16.27
CA GLY A 100 6.01 -5.23 -15.23
C GLY A 100 6.03 -4.13 -14.17
N ILE A 101 5.35 -4.42 -13.07
CA ILE A 101 5.17 -3.52 -11.95
C ILE A 101 6.06 -3.99 -10.81
N TYR A 102 6.87 -3.08 -10.29
CA TYR A 102 7.82 -3.38 -9.22
C TYR A 102 7.51 -2.58 -7.97
N VAL A 103 7.67 -3.23 -6.83
CA VAL A 103 7.59 -2.58 -5.51
C VAL A 103 8.98 -2.64 -4.87
N GLY A 104 9.45 -1.50 -4.40
CA GLY A 104 10.74 -1.41 -3.73
C GLY A 104 10.59 -1.63 -2.23
N VAL A 105 11.33 -2.60 -1.71
CA VAL A 105 11.38 -2.86 -0.28
C VAL A 105 12.77 -2.47 0.21
N GLU A 106 12.82 -1.66 1.25
CA GLU A 106 14.09 -1.17 1.74
C GLU A 106 14.98 -2.31 2.22
N LYS A 107 16.23 -2.27 1.79
CA LYS A 107 17.22 -3.23 2.21
C LYS A 107 17.82 -2.78 3.53
N THR A 108 17.51 -3.48 4.59
CA THR A 108 18.16 -3.27 5.88
C THR A 108 19.37 -4.22 5.92
N GLY A 109 20.51 -3.70 5.56
CA GLY A 109 21.67 -4.53 5.21
C GLY A 109 22.27 -5.38 6.31
N TRP A 110 21.81 -5.27 7.54
CA TRP A 110 22.34 -6.06 8.67
C TRP A 110 21.32 -7.06 9.21
N PHE A 111 20.25 -7.25 8.48
CA PHE A 111 19.27 -8.27 8.82
C PHE A 111 19.45 -9.53 8.01
#